data_36e3e8c70df9701ca4c8dcc7898989a2
#
_entry.id   36e3e8c70df9701ca4c8dcc7898989a2
#
_cell.length_a   1.000
_cell.length_b   1.000
_cell.length_c   1.000
_cell.angle_alpha   90.00
_cell.angle_beta   90.00
_cell.angle_gamma   90.00
#
_symmetry.space_group_name_H-M   'P 1'
#
loop_
_entity.id
_entity.type
_entity.pdbx_description
1 polymer ?
#
loop_
_entity_poly.entity_id
_entity_poly.type
_entity_poly.pdbx_seq_one_letter_code
_entity_poly.pdbx_strand_id
1 'polypeptide(L)'
;MRGDRQPEFTQIDTEMSFATPEDIQTVTEGLIKKVMKEVLGVDVKTPFPRMEWQESMDKYGSDKPDTRFGMLIHDLSSIVKDSSFKVFSGTVAKGNFVRAICVPGGADKYSRKDISKKEEYIKRFGAKGLAWVKVTEDGYSGPIAKFINDKADAINAEMGAKSGDLILFVAGSFHVVCDALGYLRREISKEQDMIAPNQWNYLWVVNWPMFEYDEGFGKWIAAHHPFTMLNEEDLHYLENGEDPHKAHAQSYDIILNGQEIGGGSIRIHDPKVQEKVLKALGYTKERAEARFGFLLKALTLGMPPEGGLAFGLDRWVMLLAQADNIRDVIPFPKNSKAVEPLTAAPGKVSQQQLDDLKVQFDDQVDYKQDK
;
A
#
# COMPACT_ATOMS: atom_id res chain seq x y z
N MET A 1 -6.64 10.40 -12.34
CA MET A 1 -5.26 9.83 -12.23
C MET A 1 -4.61 10.43 -11.00
N ARG A 2 -3.94 9.64 -10.18
CA ARG A 2 -3.24 10.14 -8.98
C ARG A 2 -2.04 11.00 -9.37
N GLY A 3 -1.60 11.91 -8.50
CA GLY A 3 -0.45 12.77 -8.76
C GLY A 3 0.90 12.04 -8.93
N ASP A 4 0.97 10.80 -8.45
CA ASP A 4 2.15 9.90 -8.49
C ASP A 4 2.10 8.84 -9.59
N ARG A 5 1.16 8.94 -10.55
CA ARG A 5 0.97 7.95 -11.64
C ARG A 5 0.77 8.59 -13.00
N GLN A 6 1.33 7.93 -14.00
CA GLN A 6 1.13 8.20 -15.43
C GLN A 6 0.82 6.90 -16.17
N PRO A 7 0.07 6.93 -17.30
CA PRO A 7 -0.22 5.74 -18.11
C PRO A 7 1.01 5.21 -18.86
N GLU A 8 2.00 6.06 -19.08
CA GLU A 8 3.31 5.73 -19.62
C GLU A 8 4.38 6.15 -18.61
N PHE A 9 5.33 5.30 -18.34
CA PHE A 9 6.40 5.54 -17.36
C PHE A 9 7.65 4.73 -17.69
N THR A 10 8.78 5.15 -17.15
CA THR A 10 10.06 4.47 -17.31
C THR A 10 10.40 3.70 -16.04
N GLN A 11 10.97 2.49 -16.22
CA GLN A 11 11.49 1.70 -15.11
C GLN A 11 12.98 1.45 -15.28
N ILE A 12 13.69 1.34 -14.15
CA ILE A 12 14.99 0.68 -14.06
C ILE A 12 14.69 -0.72 -13.55
N ASP A 13 14.77 -1.68 -14.44
CA ASP A 13 14.45 -3.07 -14.17
C ASP A 13 15.74 -3.90 -14.03
N THR A 14 15.81 -4.73 -12.99
CA THR A 14 16.98 -5.54 -12.65
C THR A 14 16.53 -6.94 -12.29
N GLU A 15 17.09 -7.95 -12.98
CA GLU A 15 16.87 -9.36 -12.68
C GLU A 15 18.23 -10.03 -12.41
N MET A 16 18.29 -10.88 -11.39
CA MET A 16 19.52 -11.57 -10.97
C MET A 16 19.24 -13.06 -10.77
N SER A 17 20.05 -13.91 -11.39
CA SER A 17 20.02 -15.37 -11.19
C SER A 17 20.76 -15.75 -9.90
N PHE A 18 20.31 -16.81 -9.23
CA PHE A 18 20.87 -17.34 -7.99
C PHE A 18 20.98 -16.34 -6.85
N ALA A 19 20.05 -15.38 -6.81
CA ALA A 19 19.98 -14.33 -5.82
C ALA A 19 18.97 -14.64 -4.71
N THR A 20 19.29 -14.20 -3.50
CA THR A 20 18.38 -14.11 -2.35
C THR A 20 17.73 -12.73 -2.30
N PRO A 21 16.68 -12.52 -1.50
CA PRO A 21 16.14 -11.19 -1.26
C PRO A 21 17.20 -10.19 -0.78
N GLU A 22 18.12 -10.62 0.08
CA GLU A 22 19.21 -9.80 0.61
C GLU A 22 20.20 -9.36 -0.48
N ASP A 23 20.48 -10.21 -1.46
CA ASP A 23 21.35 -9.85 -2.58
C ASP A 23 20.75 -8.72 -3.42
N ILE A 24 19.47 -8.86 -3.77
CA ILE A 24 18.71 -7.83 -4.51
C ILE A 24 18.66 -6.52 -3.71
N GLN A 25 18.33 -6.60 -2.42
CA GLN A 25 18.26 -5.43 -1.55
C GLN A 25 19.62 -4.74 -1.43
N THR A 26 20.71 -5.51 -1.29
CA THR A 26 22.08 -4.96 -1.17
C THR A 26 22.50 -4.20 -2.43
N VAL A 27 22.26 -4.76 -3.61
CA VAL A 27 22.56 -4.10 -4.89
C VAL A 27 21.72 -2.82 -5.03
N THR A 28 20.44 -2.90 -4.69
CA THR A 28 19.50 -1.78 -4.71
C THR A 28 19.91 -0.65 -3.76
N GLU A 29 20.27 -0.98 -2.53
CA GLU A 29 20.78 -0.02 -1.54
C GLU A 29 22.06 0.65 -2.00
N GLY A 30 22.95 -0.10 -2.65
CA GLY A 30 24.17 0.44 -3.28
C GLY A 30 23.89 1.46 -4.38
N LEU A 31 22.92 1.17 -5.24
CA LEU A 31 22.44 2.10 -6.28
C LEU A 31 21.87 3.38 -5.65
N ILE A 32 20.95 3.24 -4.69
CA ILE A 32 20.33 4.39 -4.00
C ILE A 32 21.39 5.25 -3.33
N LYS A 33 22.30 4.64 -2.56
CA LYS A 33 23.36 5.36 -1.87
C LYS A 33 24.23 6.17 -2.84
N LYS A 34 24.60 5.57 -3.97
CA LYS A 34 25.39 6.25 -5.01
C LYS A 34 24.63 7.42 -5.62
N VAL A 35 23.38 7.21 -6.05
CA VAL A 35 22.56 8.27 -6.65
C VAL A 35 22.31 9.42 -5.68
N MET A 36 21.96 9.14 -4.42
CA MET A 36 21.75 10.16 -3.40
C MET A 36 23.00 11.01 -3.17
N LYS A 37 24.16 10.36 -3.13
CA LYS A 37 25.44 11.06 -2.97
C LYS A 37 25.82 11.92 -4.16
N GLU A 38 25.72 11.36 -5.37
CA GLU A 38 26.17 12.05 -6.59
C GLU A 38 25.20 13.14 -7.05
N VAL A 39 23.91 12.93 -6.87
CA VAL A 39 22.88 13.87 -7.38
C VAL A 39 22.50 14.94 -6.34
N LEU A 40 22.36 14.55 -5.07
CA LEU A 40 21.90 15.46 -4.01
C LEU A 40 22.97 15.80 -2.97
N GLY A 41 24.14 15.16 -3.00
CA GLY A 41 25.17 15.31 -1.98
C GLY A 41 24.81 14.70 -0.62
N VAL A 42 23.77 13.87 -0.57
CA VAL A 42 23.22 13.28 0.66
C VAL A 42 23.81 11.89 0.89
N ASP A 43 24.34 11.66 2.08
CA ASP A 43 24.80 10.34 2.52
C ASP A 43 23.65 9.60 3.22
N VAL A 44 23.08 8.58 2.59
CA VAL A 44 22.09 7.69 3.21
C VAL A 44 22.79 6.50 3.86
N LYS A 45 22.31 6.13 5.05
CA LYS A 45 22.86 4.99 5.79
C LYS A 45 22.23 3.69 5.31
N THR A 46 23.07 2.67 5.06
CA THR A 46 22.65 1.31 4.73
C THR A 46 23.15 0.35 5.81
N PRO A 47 22.54 -0.82 6.03
CA PRO A 47 21.33 -1.29 5.37
C PRO A 47 20.09 -0.48 5.79
N PHE A 48 19.10 -0.37 4.88
CA PHE A 48 17.82 0.26 5.20
C PHE A 48 17.02 -0.61 6.18
N PRO A 49 16.18 -0.01 7.05
CA PRO A 49 15.28 -0.76 7.90
C PRO A 49 14.36 -1.69 7.08
N ARG A 50 14.09 -2.88 7.62
CA ARG A 50 13.10 -3.82 7.08
C ARG A 50 11.90 -3.83 8.01
N MET A 51 10.73 -3.67 7.44
CA MET A 51 9.46 -3.67 8.16
C MET A 51 8.58 -4.76 7.57
N GLU A 52 8.01 -5.60 8.42
CA GLU A 52 7.02 -6.60 8.02
C GLU A 52 5.78 -5.91 7.45
N TRP A 53 5.19 -6.47 6.39
CA TRP A 53 3.96 -5.93 5.81
C TRP A 53 2.85 -5.78 6.86
N GLN A 54 2.69 -6.77 7.74
CA GLN A 54 1.69 -6.71 8.80
C GLN A 54 1.96 -5.55 9.77
N GLU A 55 3.22 -5.33 10.16
CA GLU A 55 3.61 -4.19 11.00
C GLU A 55 3.31 -2.86 10.32
N SER A 56 3.58 -2.75 9.02
CA SER A 56 3.28 -1.56 8.22
C SER A 56 1.78 -1.26 8.21
N MET A 57 0.97 -2.28 7.98
CA MET A 57 -0.49 -2.15 8.01
C MET A 57 -1.02 -1.81 9.40
N ASP A 58 -0.51 -2.46 10.44
CA ASP A 58 -0.97 -2.26 11.81
C ASP A 58 -0.64 -0.87 12.35
N LYS A 59 0.58 -0.39 12.11
CA LYS A 59 1.08 0.87 12.69
C LYS A 59 0.86 2.09 11.81
N TYR A 60 0.85 1.92 10.48
CA TYR A 60 0.79 3.03 9.52
C TYR A 60 -0.47 3.02 8.66
N GLY A 61 -1.20 1.89 8.63
CA GLY A 61 -2.40 1.71 7.81
C GLY A 61 -2.10 1.75 6.31
N SER A 62 -0.91 1.34 5.90
CA SER A 62 -0.46 1.39 4.52
C SER A 62 0.72 0.45 4.28
N ASP A 63 0.76 -0.15 3.11
CA ASP A 63 1.88 -0.91 2.56
C ASP A 63 3.12 -0.06 2.22
N LYS A 64 2.98 1.25 2.24
CA LYS A 64 4.04 2.26 2.01
C LYS A 64 4.04 3.29 3.14
N PRO A 65 4.61 2.91 4.30
CA PRO A 65 4.55 3.71 5.51
C PRO A 65 5.39 4.98 5.39
N ASP A 66 4.84 6.11 5.82
CA ASP A 66 5.61 7.33 6.04
C ASP A 66 6.08 7.37 7.50
N THR A 67 7.38 7.18 7.68
CA THR A 67 8.04 7.09 8.99
C THR A 67 8.66 8.41 9.44
N ARG A 68 8.44 9.52 8.71
CA ARG A 68 9.00 10.83 9.04
C ARG A 68 8.33 11.52 10.21
N PHE A 69 7.18 11.01 10.64
CA PHE A 69 6.43 11.54 11.79
C PHE A 69 5.80 10.40 12.59
N GLY A 70 5.45 10.66 13.83
CA GLY A 70 4.78 9.72 14.72
C GLY A 70 3.30 9.52 14.36
N MET A 71 2.42 9.56 15.36
CA MET A 71 0.97 9.36 15.20
C MET A 71 0.65 7.96 14.66
N LEU A 72 1.25 6.92 15.29
CA LEU A 72 1.00 5.54 14.93
C LEU A 72 -0.46 5.15 15.19
N ILE A 73 -0.93 4.17 14.44
CA ILE A 73 -2.24 3.54 14.67
C ILE A 73 -2.08 2.53 15.80
N HIS A 74 -3.03 2.54 16.74
CA HIS A 74 -3.10 1.60 17.86
C HIS A 74 -4.39 0.78 17.79
N ASP A 75 -4.31 -0.51 18.06
CA ASP A 75 -5.48 -1.38 18.17
C ASP A 75 -6.01 -1.34 19.60
N LEU A 76 -7.19 -0.77 19.75
CA LEU A 76 -7.87 -0.63 21.03
C LEU A 76 -9.01 -1.65 21.22
N SER A 77 -9.17 -2.60 20.29
CA SER A 77 -10.28 -3.55 20.26
C SER A 77 -10.43 -4.30 21.59
N SER A 78 -9.33 -4.78 22.17
CA SER A 78 -9.32 -5.51 23.45
C SER A 78 -9.75 -4.64 24.64
N ILE A 79 -9.42 -3.34 24.61
CA ILE A 79 -9.72 -2.39 25.70
C ILE A 79 -11.20 -1.97 25.66
N VAL A 80 -11.77 -1.80 24.44
CA VAL A 80 -13.12 -1.25 24.27
C VAL A 80 -14.22 -2.28 23.98
N LYS A 81 -13.88 -3.59 23.94
CA LYS A 81 -14.82 -4.68 23.60
C LYS A 81 -16.06 -4.74 24.50
N ASP A 82 -15.94 -4.33 25.74
CA ASP A 82 -16.99 -4.33 26.76
C ASP A 82 -17.50 -2.93 27.09
N SER A 83 -17.11 -1.90 26.30
CA SER A 83 -17.58 -0.53 26.49
C SER A 83 -19.09 -0.40 26.28
N SER A 84 -19.71 0.56 26.95
CA SER A 84 -21.14 0.89 26.76
C SER A 84 -21.41 1.56 25.41
N PHE A 85 -20.38 1.98 24.66
CA PHE A 85 -20.50 2.48 23.30
C PHE A 85 -20.73 1.34 22.31
N LYS A 86 -22.00 1.12 21.94
CA LYS A 86 -22.44 -0.02 21.13
C LYS A 86 -21.76 -0.15 19.77
N VAL A 87 -21.27 0.97 19.19
CA VAL A 87 -20.51 0.92 17.94
C VAL A 87 -19.21 0.14 18.14
N PHE A 88 -18.50 0.38 19.25
CA PHE A 88 -17.22 -0.31 19.52
C PHE A 88 -17.46 -1.76 19.92
N SER A 89 -18.22 -1.99 20.99
CA SER A 89 -18.47 -3.37 21.46
C SER A 89 -19.12 -4.24 20.39
N GLY A 90 -20.06 -3.68 19.60
CA GLY A 90 -20.71 -4.41 18.51
C GLY A 90 -19.81 -4.68 17.29
N THR A 91 -18.81 -3.82 17.04
CA THR A 91 -17.81 -4.05 15.99
C THR A 91 -16.85 -5.18 16.39
N VAL A 92 -16.32 -5.13 17.60
CA VAL A 92 -15.40 -6.15 18.11
C VAL A 92 -16.12 -7.51 18.25
N ALA A 93 -17.37 -7.54 18.69
CA ALA A 93 -18.17 -8.78 18.77
C ALA A 93 -18.38 -9.48 17.42
N LYS A 94 -18.22 -8.76 16.31
CA LYS A 94 -18.26 -9.29 14.93
C LYS A 94 -16.90 -9.70 14.39
N GLY A 95 -15.86 -9.70 15.22
CA GLY A 95 -14.49 -10.00 14.79
C GLY A 95 -13.80 -8.87 14.02
N ASN A 96 -14.34 -7.65 14.07
CA ASN A 96 -13.74 -6.46 13.46
C ASN A 96 -12.96 -5.63 14.49
N PHE A 97 -12.35 -4.54 14.04
CA PHE A 97 -11.37 -3.75 14.79
C PHE A 97 -11.92 -2.38 15.21
N VAL A 98 -11.43 -1.90 16.35
CA VAL A 98 -11.50 -0.52 16.77
C VAL A 98 -10.07 -0.02 16.93
N ARG A 99 -9.64 0.83 16.00
CA ARG A 99 -8.30 1.40 15.98
C ARG A 99 -8.35 2.92 16.11
N ALA A 100 -7.26 3.50 16.56
CA ALA A 100 -7.19 4.95 16.77
C ALA A 100 -5.81 5.53 16.50
N ILE A 101 -5.77 6.84 16.27
CA ILE A 101 -4.56 7.67 16.29
C ILE A 101 -4.68 8.75 17.35
N CYS A 102 -3.55 9.09 17.99
CA CYS A 102 -3.44 10.22 18.91
C CYS A 102 -2.81 11.40 18.19
N VAL A 103 -3.51 12.54 18.20
CA VAL A 103 -3.06 13.79 17.57
C VAL A 103 -2.51 14.70 18.67
N PRO A 104 -1.18 14.88 18.77
CA PRO A 104 -0.57 15.70 19.82
C PRO A 104 -1.06 17.14 19.77
N GLY A 105 -1.52 17.67 20.91
CA GLY A 105 -2.04 19.04 21.03
C GLY A 105 -3.29 19.31 20.17
N GLY A 106 -3.96 18.25 19.70
CA GLY A 106 -5.10 18.35 18.79
C GLY A 106 -6.39 18.85 19.46
N ALA A 107 -6.49 18.79 20.80
CA ALA A 107 -7.67 19.22 21.52
C ALA A 107 -8.05 20.69 21.25
N ASP A 108 -7.05 21.56 21.20
CA ASP A 108 -7.26 23.01 20.97
C ASP A 108 -7.23 23.37 19.48
N LYS A 109 -6.46 22.61 18.67
CA LYS A 109 -6.30 22.88 17.23
C LYS A 109 -7.53 22.52 16.41
N TYR A 110 -8.28 21.48 16.79
CA TYR A 110 -9.41 20.99 16.01
C TYR A 110 -10.74 21.32 16.67
N SER A 111 -11.57 22.13 16.00
CA SER A 111 -12.96 22.34 16.35
C SER A 111 -13.83 21.12 15.96
N ARG A 112 -15.05 21.04 16.48
CA ARG A 112 -16.03 20.01 16.04
C ARG A 112 -16.25 20.03 14.53
N LYS A 113 -16.26 21.24 13.92
CA LYS A 113 -16.43 21.41 12.48
C LYS A 113 -15.26 20.82 11.70
N ASP A 114 -14.03 20.98 12.18
CA ASP A 114 -12.85 20.43 11.54
C ASP A 114 -12.82 18.91 11.64
N ILE A 115 -13.19 18.35 12.79
CA ILE A 115 -13.34 16.90 12.96
C ILE A 115 -14.43 16.35 12.05
N SER A 116 -15.55 17.06 11.87
CA SER A 116 -16.59 16.64 10.91
C SER A 116 -16.08 16.61 9.46
N LYS A 117 -15.19 17.53 9.07
CA LYS A 117 -14.54 17.46 7.75
C LYS A 117 -13.62 16.23 7.62
N LYS A 118 -12.92 15.87 8.70
CA LYS A 118 -12.10 14.65 8.73
C LYS A 118 -12.97 13.40 8.63
N GLU A 119 -14.13 13.38 9.26
CA GLU A 119 -15.10 12.30 9.11
C GLU A 119 -15.57 12.16 7.65
N GLU A 120 -15.94 13.26 6.98
CA GLU A 120 -16.29 13.21 5.55
C GLU A 120 -15.11 12.74 4.68
N TYR A 121 -13.89 13.15 5.03
CA TYR A 121 -12.69 12.73 4.33
C TYR A 121 -12.49 11.21 4.36
N ILE A 122 -12.67 10.56 5.51
CA ILE A 122 -12.43 9.14 5.67
C ILE A 122 -13.57 8.25 5.16
N LYS A 123 -14.77 8.77 4.93
CA LYS A 123 -15.89 8.01 4.34
C LYS A 123 -15.55 7.41 2.97
N ARG A 124 -14.70 8.08 2.19
CA ARG A 124 -14.23 7.58 0.89
C ARG A 124 -13.42 6.27 0.99
N PHE A 125 -12.96 5.94 2.19
CA PHE A 125 -12.24 4.70 2.49
C PHE A 125 -13.12 3.65 3.18
N GLY A 126 -14.44 3.82 3.14
CA GLY A 126 -15.41 2.88 3.68
C GLY A 126 -15.71 3.05 5.18
N ALA A 127 -15.09 4.01 5.86
CA ALA A 127 -15.38 4.30 7.25
C ALA A 127 -16.81 4.85 7.41
N LYS A 128 -17.56 4.32 8.38
CA LYS A 128 -18.96 4.74 8.65
C LYS A 128 -19.07 5.97 9.53
N GLY A 129 -17.97 6.37 10.18
CA GLY A 129 -17.91 7.53 11.06
C GLY A 129 -16.54 7.66 11.70
N LEU A 130 -16.32 8.81 12.35
CA LEU A 130 -15.11 9.13 13.11
C LEU A 130 -15.50 9.47 14.54
N ALA A 131 -15.29 8.55 15.46
CA ALA A 131 -15.48 8.82 16.88
C ALA A 131 -14.26 9.55 17.44
N TRP A 132 -14.44 10.40 18.45
CA TRP A 132 -13.35 11.18 18.99
C TRP A 132 -13.55 11.59 20.43
N VAL A 133 -12.43 11.79 21.12
CA VAL A 133 -12.36 12.43 22.43
C VAL A 133 -11.17 13.38 22.51
N LYS A 134 -11.29 14.45 23.27
CA LYS A 134 -10.20 15.31 23.72
C LYS A 134 -9.74 14.83 25.09
N VAL A 135 -8.46 14.67 25.28
CA VAL A 135 -7.85 14.27 26.55
C VAL A 135 -7.75 15.51 27.43
N THR A 136 -8.27 15.45 28.65
CA THR A 136 -8.21 16.50 29.65
C THR A 136 -7.57 16.00 30.94
N GLU A 137 -7.29 16.88 31.91
CA GLU A 137 -6.74 16.47 33.20
C GLU A 137 -7.69 15.53 33.98
N ASP A 138 -9.01 15.72 33.82
CA ASP A 138 -10.04 14.97 34.53
C ASP A 138 -10.62 13.80 33.73
N GLY A 139 -9.99 13.40 32.61
CA GLY A 139 -10.44 12.31 31.73
C GLY A 139 -10.72 12.79 30.31
N TYR A 140 -11.86 12.37 29.72
CA TYR A 140 -12.19 12.68 28.34
C TYR A 140 -13.34 13.69 28.20
N SER A 141 -13.23 14.55 27.20
CA SER A 141 -14.30 15.42 26.72
C SER A 141 -14.63 15.10 25.25
N GLY A 142 -15.90 15.02 24.89
CA GLY A 142 -16.33 14.72 23.52
C GLY A 142 -17.58 13.85 23.43
N PRO A 143 -18.04 13.54 22.22
CA PRO A 143 -19.34 12.88 22.03
C PRO A 143 -19.40 11.46 22.61
N ILE A 144 -18.27 10.74 22.64
CA ILE A 144 -18.22 9.38 23.16
C ILE A 144 -17.60 9.27 24.56
N ALA A 145 -17.14 10.40 25.14
CA ALA A 145 -16.45 10.41 26.43
C ALA A 145 -17.21 9.65 27.54
N LYS A 146 -18.51 9.88 27.69
CA LYS A 146 -19.34 9.22 28.71
C LYS A 146 -19.41 7.70 28.60
N PHE A 147 -19.04 7.11 27.46
CA PHE A 147 -19.13 5.68 27.22
C PHE A 147 -17.79 4.95 27.36
N ILE A 148 -16.67 5.70 27.40
CA ILE A 148 -15.31 5.11 27.43
C ILE A 148 -14.41 5.76 28.49
N ASN A 149 -14.93 6.69 29.30
CA ASN A 149 -14.14 7.36 30.31
C ASN A 149 -13.61 6.41 31.39
N ASP A 150 -14.32 5.33 31.65
CA ASP A 150 -13.86 4.23 32.52
C ASP A 150 -12.66 3.43 31.96
N LYS A 151 -12.34 3.62 30.69
CA LYS A 151 -11.20 3.02 29.98
C LYS A 151 -10.08 4.03 29.70
N ALA A 152 -10.22 5.29 30.16
CA ALA A 152 -9.31 6.39 29.81
C ALA A 152 -7.86 6.08 30.14
N ASP A 153 -7.58 5.54 31.31
CA ASP A 153 -6.21 5.21 31.74
C ASP A 153 -5.57 4.15 30.82
N ALA A 154 -6.31 3.11 30.48
CA ALA A 154 -5.83 2.05 29.62
C ALA A 154 -5.60 2.53 28.19
N ILE A 155 -6.50 3.36 27.64
CA ILE A 155 -6.37 3.96 26.30
C ILE A 155 -5.19 4.92 26.27
N ASN A 156 -5.06 5.80 27.28
CA ASN A 156 -3.96 6.75 27.35
C ASN A 156 -2.60 6.06 27.47
N ALA A 157 -2.52 4.99 28.28
CA ALA A 157 -1.30 4.20 28.42
C ALA A 157 -0.89 3.54 27.10
N GLU A 158 -1.84 2.92 26.38
CA GLU A 158 -1.61 2.30 25.07
C GLU A 158 -1.15 3.30 24.03
N MET A 159 -1.74 4.48 24.01
CA MET A 159 -1.48 5.49 22.97
C MET A 159 -0.42 6.52 23.35
N GLY A 160 0.07 6.51 24.60
CA GLY A 160 0.93 7.56 25.12
C GLY A 160 0.27 8.95 25.13
N ALA A 161 -1.06 9.00 25.23
CA ALA A 161 -1.85 10.24 25.13
C ALA A 161 -1.75 11.08 26.41
N LYS A 162 -1.76 12.39 26.24
CA LYS A 162 -1.61 13.38 27.31
C LYS A 162 -2.73 14.43 27.27
N SER A 163 -2.95 15.11 28.38
CA SER A 163 -3.87 16.27 28.42
C SER A 163 -3.53 17.26 27.30
N GLY A 164 -4.55 17.69 26.55
CA GLY A 164 -4.41 18.51 25.35
C GLY A 164 -4.38 17.77 24.03
N ASP A 165 -4.31 16.43 24.03
CA ASP A 165 -4.33 15.60 22.83
C ASP A 165 -5.76 15.32 22.35
N LEU A 166 -5.89 14.96 21.07
CA LEU A 166 -7.13 14.51 20.45
C LEU A 166 -6.96 13.07 19.99
N ILE A 167 -7.85 12.18 20.42
CA ILE A 167 -7.88 10.78 19.98
C ILE A 167 -9.01 10.61 18.97
N LEU A 168 -8.67 10.05 17.79
CA LEU A 168 -9.58 9.80 16.68
C LEU A 168 -9.68 8.28 16.47
N PHE A 169 -10.91 7.75 16.52
CA PHE A 169 -11.19 6.32 16.43
C PHE A 169 -11.96 5.97 15.17
N VAL A 170 -11.59 4.87 14.54
CA VAL A 170 -12.35 4.23 13.46
C VAL A 170 -12.67 2.78 13.85
N ALA A 171 -13.92 2.38 13.59
CA ALA A 171 -14.41 1.02 13.83
C ALA A 171 -14.83 0.39 12.49
N GLY A 172 -14.30 -0.79 12.15
CA GLY A 172 -14.59 -1.46 10.88
C GLY A 172 -13.75 -2.71 10.64
N SER A 173 -13.80 -3.24 9.41
CA SER A 173 -12.91 -4.32 8.98
C SER A 173 -11.45 -3.85 8.96
N PHE A 174 -10.52 -4.79 8.90
CA PHE A 174 -9.08 -4.51 8.90
C PHE A 174 -8.68 -3.46 7.86
N HIS A 175 -9.05 -3.67 6.59
CA HIS A 175 -8.72 -2.74 5.50
C HIS A 175 -9.36 -1.36 5.70
N VAL A 176 -10.62 -1.30 6.15
CA VAL A 176 -11.30 -0.02 6.39
C VAL A 176 -10.60 0.80 7.47
N VAL A 177 -10.23 0.19 8.60
CA VAL A 177 -9.56 0.93 9.69
C VAL A 177 -8.14 1.35 9.30
N CYS A 178 -7.40 0.49 8.57
CA CYS A 178 -6.07 0.80 8.05
C CYS A 178 -6.12 1.97 7.07
N ASP A 179 -6.92 1.87 6.02
CA ASP A 179 -7.03 2.91 5.00
C ASP A 179 -7.50 4.24 5.59
N ALA A 180 -8.58 4.23 6.36
CA ALA A 180 -9.15 5.45 6.94
C ALA A 180 -8.14 6.17 7.84
N LEU A 181 -7.50 5.45 8.77
CA LEU A 181 -6.54 6.04 9.69
C LEU A 181 -5.19 6.34 9.01
N GLY A 182 -4.74 5.48 8.10
CA GLY A 182 -3.50 5.67 7.35
C GLY A 182 -3.53 6.93 6.47
N TYR A 183 -4.64 7.20 5.79
CA TYR A 183 -4.82 8.45 5.06
C TYR A 183 -5.03 9.64 5.99
N LEU A 184 -5.79 9.47 7.08
CA LEU A 184 -6.08 10.53 8.04
C LEU A 184 -4.81 11.03 8.75
N ARG A 185 -3.91 10.12 9.18
CA ARG A 185 -2.65 10.49 9.83
C ARG A 185 -1.74 11.31 8.90
N ARG A 186 -1.69 10.99 7.62
CA ARG A 186 -0.92 11.74 6.60
C ARG A 186 -1.52 13.12 6.31
N GLU A 187 -2.84 13.22 6.29
CA GLU A 187 -3.54 14.51 6.15
C GLU A 187 -3.23 15.44 7.33
N ILE A 188 -3.38 14.92 8.56
CA ILE A 188 -3.13 15.68 9.79
C ILE A 188 -1.64 16.07 9.91
N SER A 189 -0.71 15.17 9.52
CA SER A 189 0.72 15.49 9.58
C SER A 189 1.12 16.67 8.71
N LYS A 190 0.49 16.81 7.54
CA LYS A 190 0.67 17.96 6.64
C LYS A 190 0.08 19.25 7.24
N GLU A 191 -1.13 19.16 7.79
CA GLU A 191 -1.79 20.33 8.42
C GLU A 191 -1.05 20.85 9.65
N GLN A 192 -0.31 19.99 10.33
CA GLN A 192 0.44 20.34 11.53
C GLN A 192 1.94 20.54 11.28
N ASP A 193 2.38 20.55 10.03
CA ASP A 193 3.79 20.68 9.65
C ASP A 193 4.71 19.72 10.43
N MET A 194 4.26 18.46 10.62
CA MET A 194 4.98 17.48 11.44
C MET A 194 6.22 16.91 10.74
N ILE A 195 6.38 17.16 9.45
CA ILE A 195 7.46 16.60 8.63
C ILE A 195 8.53 17.68 8.44
N ALA A 196 9.71 17.46 9.00
CA ALA A 196 10.84 18.36 8.76
C ALA A 196 11.30 18.27 7.28
N PRO A 197 11.80 19.38 6.71
CA PRO A 197 12.32 19.39 5.34
C PRO A 197 13.55 18.50 5.19
N ASN A 198 13.83 18.08 3.95
CA ASN A 198 15.04 17.31 3.59
C ASN A 198 15.24 16.00 4.36
N GLN A 199 14.16 15.34 4.74
CA GLN A 199 14.19 13.99 5.30
C GLN A 199 14.08 12.95 4.20
N TRP A 200 14.95 11.94 4.26
CA TRP A 200 15.02 10.84 3.28
C TRP A 200 14.95 9.51 4.02
N ASN A 201 13.73 9.09 4.36
CA ASN A 201 13.48 7.86 5.10
C ASN A 201 13.21 6.71 4.12
N TYR A 202 14.27 5.96 3.80
CA TYR A 202 14.18 4.72 3.05
C TYR A 202 13.89 3.55 4.00
N LEU A 203 13.05 2.62 3.57
CA LEU A 203 12.83 1.34 4.24
C LEU A 203 12.32 0.30 3.24
N TRP A 204 12.51 -0.95 3.58
CA TRP A 204 11.91 -2.09 2.90
C TRP A 204 10.62 -2.51 3.60
N VAL A 205 9.57 -2.81 2.84
CA VAL A 205 8.43 -3.57 3.30
C VAL A 205 8.55 -4.98 2.75
N VAL A 206 8.59 -5.95 3.65
CA VAL A 206 8.91 -7.35 3.34
C VAL A 206 7.83 -8.29 3.89
N ASN A 207 7.94 -9.57 3.58
CA ASN A 207 7.07 -10.62 4.11
C ASN A 207 5.58 -10.35 3.85
N TRP A 208 5.26 -10.13 2.58
CA TRP A 208 3.90 -9.86 2.13
C TRP A 208 3.03 -11.11 2.18
N PRO A 209 1.70 -11.00 2.37
CA PRO A 209 0.81 -12.12 2.11
C PRO A 209 0.96 -12.55 0.64
N MET A 210 1.00 -13.87 0.40
CA MET A 210 1.04 -14.40 -0.96
C MET A 210 -0.28 -14.20 -1.69
N PHE A 211 -1.40 -14.29 -0.94
CA PHE A 211 -2.75 -14.24 -1.47
C PHE A 211 -3.58 -13.17 -0.76
N GLU A 212 -4.49 -12.57 -1.50
CA GLU A 212 -5.47 -11.61 -1.02
C GLU A 212 -6.87 -12.00 -1.51
N TYR A 213 -7.88 -11.84 -0.65
CA TYR A 213 -9.25 -12.10 -1.05
C TYR A 213 -9.89 -10.85 -1.63
N ASP A 214 -10.26 -10.91 -2.90
CA ASP A 214 -10.97 -9.82 -3.58
C ASP A 214 -12.49 -9.98 -3.35
N GLU A 215 -13.05 -9.15 -2.49
CA GLU A 215 -14.49 -9.15 -2.17
C GLU A 215 -15.35 -8.80 -3.40
N GLY A 216 -14.86 -7.97 -4.32
CA GLY A 216 -15.59 -7.56 -5.52
C GLY A 216 -15.77 -8.69 -6.52
N PHE A 217 -14.75 -9.54 -6.65
CA PHE A 217 -14.80 -10.73 -7.52
C PHE A 217 -15.12 -12.02 -6.77
N GLY A 218 -15.18 -11.99 -5.43
CA GLY A 218 -15.48 -13.16 -4.59
C GLY A 218 -14.46 -14.28 -4.73
N LYS A 219 -13.17 -13.94 -4.92
CA LYS A 219 -12.11 -14.93 -5.16
C LYS A 219 -10.77 -14.49 -4.60
N TRP A 220 -9.88 -15.47 -4.41
CA TRP A 220 -8.49 -15.23 -4.08
C TRP A 220 -7.70 -14.77 -5.32
N ILE A 221 -6.86 -13.78 -5.13
CA ILE A 221 -5.90 -13.26 -6.10
C ILE A 221 -4.50 -13.30 -5.50
N ALA A 222 -3.48 -13.24 -6.33
CA ALA A 222 -2.12 -13.03 -5.84
C ALA A 222 -1.96 -11.58 -5.40
N ALA A 223 -1.37 -11.34 -4.22
CA ALA A 223 -1.16 -9.98 -3.70
C ALA A 223 -0.21 -9.17 -4.61
N HIS A 224 0.85 -9.81 -5.13
CA HIS A 224 1.73 -9.22 -6.15
C HIS A 224 1.45 -9.84 -7.53
N HIS A 225 2.02 -11.02 -7.79
CA HIS A 225 1.78 -11.77 -9.02
C HIS A 225 1.92 -13.29 -8.75
N PRO A 226 1.30 -14.16 -9.57
CA PRO A 226 1.23 -15.59 -9.30
C PRO A 226 2.55 -16.35 -9.47
N PHE A 227 3.63 -15.66 -9.81
CA PHE A 227 4.96 -16.24 -10.03
C PHE A 227 5.95 -15.91 -8.89
N THR A 228 5.47 -15.26 -7.84
CA THR A 228 6.25 -14.93 -6.65
C THR A 228 6.48 -16.19 -5.82
N MET A 229 7.72 -16.40 -5.36
CA MET A 229 8.07 -17.49 -4.46
C MET A 229 7.54 -17.25 -3.05
N LEU A 230 7.06 -18.31 -2.39
CA LEU A 230 6.70 -18.29 -0.98
C LEU A 230 7.95 -18.28 -0.11
N ASN A 231 7.80 -17.84 1.14
CA ASN A 231 8.82 -18.08 2.15
C ASN A 231 9.01 -19.59 2.34
N GLU A 232 10.23 -20.02 2.61
CA GLU A 232 10.54 -21.46 2.72
C GLU A 232 9.74 -22.13 3.83
N GLU A 233 9.58 -21.46 4.97
CA GLU A 233 8.78 -21.93 6.10
C GLU A 233 7.30 -22.08 5.77
N ASP A 234 6.77 -21.38 4.80
CA ASP A 234 5.37 -21.36 4.40
C ASP A 234 5.02 -22.35 3.28
N LEU A 235 6.02 -23.06 2.72
CA LEU A 235 5.79 -24.04 1.67
C LEU A 235 4.81 -25.15 2.10
N HIS A 236 4.77 -25.48 3.41
CA HIS A 236 3.85 -26.49 3.95
C HIS A 236 2.37 -26.11 3.77
N TYR A 237 2.03 -24.82 3.70
CA TYR A 237 0.65 -24.38 3.42
C TYR A 237 0.13 -24.78 2.02
N LEU A 238 1.02 -25.12 1.09
CA LEU A 238 0.64 -25.66 -0.22
C LEU A 238 0.37 -27.18 -0.19
N GLU A 239 0.56 -27.85 0.96
CA GLU A 239 0.35 -29.28 1.10
C GLU A 239 -1.12 -29.60 1.41
N ASN A 240 -1.51 -30.88 1.23
CA ASN A 240 -2.89 -31.32 1.39
C ASN A 240 -3.37 -31.15 2.84
N GLY A 241 -4.49 -30.46 3.00
CA GLY A 241 -5.16 -30.23 4.27
C GLY A 241 -4.78 -28.92 4.95
N GLU A 242 -3.80 -28.18 4.44
CA GLU A 242 -3.45 -26.84 4.90
C GLU A 242 -4.19 -25.75 4.10
N ASP A 243 -4.22 -24.55 4.64
CA ASP A 243 -4.81 -23.38 3.98
C ASP A 243 -3.72 -22.56 3.27
N PRO A 244 -3.61 -22.64 1.91
CA PRO A 244 -2.57 -21.95 1.16
C PRO A 244 -2.64 -20.41 1.29
N HIS A 245 -3.79 -19.88 1.67
CA HIS A 245 -3.98 -18.43 1.76
C HIS A 245 -3.32 -17.80 3.00
N LYS A 246 -2.74 -18.61 3.88
CA LYS A 246 -1.94 -18.15 5.03
C LYS A 246 -0.47 -17.90 4.69
N ALA A 247 -0.03 -18.34 3.52
CA ALA A 247 1.36 -18.24 3.13
C ALA A 247 1.79 -16.80 2.83
N HIS A 248 3.04 -16.49 3.13
CA HIS A 248 3.70 -15.23 2.80
C HIS A 248 4.67 -15.42 1.63
N ALA A 249 4.96 -14.32 0.99
CA ALA A 249 5.76 -14.26 -0.22
C ALA A 249 7.13 -13.62 0.04
N GLN A 250 8.16 -14.09 -0.68
CA GLN A 250 9.46 -13.45 -0.77
C GLN A 250 9.38 -12.23 -1.71
N SER A 251 8.47 -11.30 -1.39
CA SER A 251 8.33 -10.02 -2.06
C SER A 251 8.79 -8.88 -1.15
N TYR A 252 9.27 -7.82 -1.78
CA TYR A 252 9.86 -6.67 -1.11
C TYR A 252 9.64 -5.42 -1.92
N ASP A 253 9.17 -4.37 -1.25
CA ASP A 253 9.03 -3.03 -1.82
C ASP A 253 9.99 -2.06 -1.13
N ILE A 254 10.65 -1.23 -1.91
CA ILE A 254 11.45 -0.12 -1.40
C ILE A 254 10.61 1.14 -1.33
N ILE A 255 10.53 1.69 -0.13
CA ILE A 255 9.72 2.85 0.19
C ILE A 255 10.61 4.05 0.48
N LEU A 256 10.27 5.19 -0.07
CA LEU A 256 10.84 6.48 0.27
C LEU A 256 9.75 7.45 0.70
N ASN A 257 9.80 7.94 1.95
CA ASN A 257 8.91 8.99 2.42
C ASN A 257 7.41 8.70 2.20
N GLY A 258 6.98 7.45 2.42
CA GLY A 258 5.59 7.07 2.24
C GLY A 258 5.16 6.82 0.79
N GLN A 259 6.12 6.68 -0.12
CA GLN A 259 5.92 6.34 -1.52
C GLN A 259 6.74 5.09 -1.88
N GLU A 260 6.12 4.14 -2.52
CA GLU A 260 6.79 3.00 -3.14
C GLU A 260 7.54 3.49 -4.39
N ILE A 261 8.85 3.35 -4.40
CA ILE A 261 9.71 3.73 -5.54
C ILE A 261 10.13 2.55 -6.39
N GLY A 262 9.97 1.35 -5.88
CA GLY A 262 10.23 0.11 -6.60
C GLY A 262 9.74 -1.08 -5.81
N GLY A 263 9.55 -2.19 -6.48
CA GLY A 263 9.12 -3.45 -5.89
C GLY A 263 9.61 -4.64 -6.69
N GLY A 264 9.71 -5.77 -6.01
CA GLY A 264 10.18 -7.00 -6.60
C GLY A 264 9.92 -8.23 -5.74
N SER A 265 10.41 -9.35 -6.23
CA SER A 265 10.28 -10.64 -5.53
C SER A 265 11.31 -11.65 -6.02
N ILE A 266 11.48 -12.72 -5.25
CA ILE A 266 12.05 -13.97 -5.77
C ILE A 266 10.96 -14.68 -6.57
N ARG A 267 11.35 -15.30 -7.70
CA ARG A 267 10.43 -15.98 -8.62
C ARG A 267 10.35 -17.48 -8.30
N ILE A 268 9.17 -18.05 -8.51
CA ILE A 268 9.02 -19.51 -8.45
C ILE A 268 9.80 -20.12 -9.62
N HIS A 269 10.73 -21.00 -9.30
CA HIS A 269 11.54 -21.77 -10.28
C HIS A 269 11.22 -23.27 -10.28
N ASP A 270 10.51 -23.79 -9.25
CA ASP A 270 10.02 -25.17 -9.19
C ASP A 270 8.64 -25.28 -9.83
N PRO A 271 8.46 -26.07 -10.89
CA PRO A 271 7.18 -26.24 -11.58
C PRO A 271 6.08 -26.82 -10.68
N LYS A 272 6.44 -27.64 -9.67
CA LYS A 272 5.46 -28.22 -8.73
C LYS A 272 4.92 -27.16 -7.76
N VAL A 273 5.77 -26.26 -7.31
CA VAL A 273 5.33 -25.11 -6.48
C VAL A 273 4.42 -24.21 -7.30
N GLN A 274 4.79 -23.93 -8.56
CA GLN A 274 3.98 -23.08 -9.43
C GLN A 274 2.58 -23.69 -9.72
N GLU A 275 2.49 -24.99 -9.92
CA GLU A 275 1.20 -25.68 -10.11
C GLU A 275 0.31 -25.52 -8.88
N LYS A 276 0.86 -25.70 -7.67
CA LYS A 276 0.12 -25.54 -6.41
C LYS A 276 -0.36 -24.11 -6.19
N VAL A 277 0.46 -23.11 -6.46
CA VAL A 277 0.09 -21.68 -6.35
C VAL A 277 -1.05 -21.36 -7.34
N LEU A 278 -0.95 -21.78 -8.59
CA LEU A 278 -2.02 -21.56 -9.57
C LEU A 278 -3.32 -22.24 -9.17
N LYS A 279 -3.23 -23.45 -8.59
CA LYS A 279 -4.40 -24.15 -8.04
C LYS A 279 -5.04 -23.39 -6.87
N ALA A 280 -4.24 -22.83 -5.95
CA ALA A 280 -4.74 -22.01 -4.85
C ALA A 280 -5.48 -20.75 -5.35
N LEU A 281 -5.07 -20.21 -6.50
CA LEU A 281 -5.74 -19.10 -7.21
C LEU A 281 -6.97 -19.53 -8.03
N GLY A 282 -7.36 -20.82 -7.98
CA GLY A 282 -8.53 -21.35 -8.67
C GLY A 282 -8.32 -21.61 -10.17
N TYR A 283 -7.07 -21.75 -10.63
CA TYR A 283 -6.81 -22.18 -12.01
C TYR A 283 -6.96 -23.69 -12.12
N THR A 284 -7.71 -24.15 -13.14
CA THR A 284 -7.61 -25.54 -13.60
C THR A 284 -6.32 -25.72 -14.40
N LYS A 285 -5.90 -26.98 -14.57
CA LYS A 285 -4.68 -27.29 -15.34
C LYS A 285 -4.78 -26.77 -16.78
N GLU A 286 -5.91 -26.97 -17.42
CA GLU A 286 -6.16 -26.54 -18.81
C GLU A 286 -6.12 -25.00 -18.92
N ARG A 287 -6.68 -24.30 -17.94
CA ARG A 287 -6.67 -22.83 -17.92
C ARG A 287 -5.29 -22.29 -17.64
N ALA A 288 -4.51 -22.92 -16.76
CA ALA A 288 -3.13 -22.56 -16.50
C ALA A 288 -2.26 -22.75 -17.74
N GLU A 289 -2.40 -23.91 -18.41
CA GLU A 289 -1.71 -24.24 -19.67
C GLU A 289 -2.04 -23.22 -20.78
N ALA A 290 -3.32 -22.91 -20.97
CA ALA A 290 -3.77 -21.96 -22.00
C ALA A 290 -3.20 -20.55 -21.81
N ARG A 291 -3.01 -20.11 -20.54
CA ARG A 291 -2.51 -18.74 -20.23
C ARG A 291 -1.02 -18.67 -20.05
N PHE A 292 -0.41 -19.66 -19.43
CA PHE A 292 0.96 -19.65 -18.96
C PHE A 292 1.78 -20.84 -19.46
N GLY A 293 1.27 -21.60 -20.44
CA GLY A 293 1.90 -22.85 -20.91
C GLY A 293 3.34 -22.68 -21.35
N PHE A 294 3.70 -21.53 -21.97
CA PHE A 294 5.06 -21.23 -22.35
C PHE A 294 6.01 -21.13 -21.12
N LEU A 295 5.55 -20.45 -20.05
CA LEU A 295 6.29 -20.31 -18.80
C LEU A 295 6.38 -21.64 -18.05
N LEU A 296 5.25 -22.34 -17.90
CA LEU A 296 5.21 -23.66 -17.26
C LEU A 296 6.13 -24.66 -17.95
N LYS A 297 6.20 -24.61 -19.28
CA LYS A 297 7.14 -25.41 -20.04
C LYS A 297 8.60 -24.99 -19.80
N ALA A 298 8.88 -23.68 -19.77
CA ALA A 298 10.23 -23.18 -19.49
C ALA A 298 10.72 -23.63 -18.11
N LEU A 299 9.87 -23.58 -17.06
CA LEU A 299 10.22 -24.08 -15.73
C LEU A 299 10.67 -25.56 -15.75
N THR A 300 10.09 -26.41 -16.59
CA THR A 300 10.48 -27.83 -16.71
C THR A 300 11.86 -28.04 -17.35
N LEU A 301 12.41 -27.03 -18.01
CA LEU A 301 13.73 -27.08 -18.65
C LEU A 301 14.88 -26.73 -17.71
N GLY A 302 14.60 -26.39 -16.46
CA GLY A 302 15.61 -26.10 -15.45
C GLY A 302 15.90 -24.60 -15.31
N MET A 303 14.84 -23.79 -15.13
CA MET A 303 14.98 -22.38 -14.80
C MET A 303 15.73 -22.21 -13.47
N PRO A 304 16.77 -21.37 -13.38
CA PRO A 304 17.47 -21.11 -12.13
C PRO A 304 16.57 -20.33 -11.15
N PRO A 305 16.86 -20.40 -9.84
CA PRO A 305 16.33 -19.43 -8.90
C PRO A 305 16.71 -18.03 -9.36
N GLU A 306 15.77 -17.13 -9.39
CA GLU A 306 16.00 -15.74 -9.78
C GLU A 306 15.11 -14.78 -9.00
N GLY A 307 15.51 -13.54 -8.94
CA GLY A 307 14.74 -12.47 -8.35
C GLY A 307 15.14 -11.13 -8.94
N GLY A 308 14.26 -10.17 -8.80
CA GLY A 308 14.51 -8.86 -9.37
C GLY A 308 13.69 -7.78 -8.70
N LEU A 309 13.95 -6.56 -9.15
CA LEU A 309 13.28 -5.36 -8.70
C LEU A 309 13.21 -4.33 -9.82
N ALA A 310 12.06 -3.70 -9.97
CA ALA A 310 11.85 -2.59 -10.88
C ALA A 310 11.62 -1.27 -10.13
N PHE A 311 12.44 -0.25 -10.44
CA PHE A 311 12.21 1.11 -9.96
C PHE A 311 11.30 1.87 -10.92
N GLY A 312 10.32 2.60 -10.38
CA GLY A 312 9.61 3.64 -11.12
C GLY A 312 10.48 4.90 -11.22
N LEU A 313 11.25 5.02 -12.31
CA LEU A 313 12.21 6.11 -12.48
C LEU A 313 11.56 7.48 -12.30
N ASP A 314 10.45 7.72 -12.97
CA ASP A 314 9.77 9.02 -12.92
C ASP A 314 9.29 9.37 -11.51
N ARG A 315 8.79 8.39 -10.75
CA ARG A 315 8.38 8.60 -9.36
C ARG A 315 9.58 8.89 -8.47
N TRP A 316 10.68 8.19 -8.66
CA TRP A 316 11.90 8.44 -7.89
C TRP A 316 12.46 9.83 -8.19
N VAL A 317 12.52 10.23 -9.48
CA VAL A 317 12.91 11.59 -9.89
C VAL A 317 11.98 12.65 -9.29
N MET A 318 10.66 12.43 -9.29
CA MET A 318 9.69 13.33 -8.65
C MET A 318 10.04 13.57 -7.17
N LEU A 319 10.33 12.50 -6.44
CA LEU A 319 10.69 12.60 -5.02
C LEU A 319 12.04 13.30 -4.81
N LEU A 320 13.06 12.97 -5.60
CA LEU A 320 14.38 13.60 -5.53
C LEU A 320 14.35 15.09 -5.86
N ALA A 321 13.51 15.47 -6.83
CA ALA A 321 13.27 16.87 -7.20
C ALA A 321 12.31 17.60 -6.22
N GLN A 322 11.76 16.88 -5.23
CA GLN A 322 10.74 17.41 -4.30
C GLN A 322 9.53 18.02 -5.01
N ALA A 323 9.16 17.46 -6.18
CA ALA A 323 7.98 17.85 -6.94
C ALA A 323 6.71 17.20 -6.38
N ASP A 324 5.60 17.93 -6.39
CA ASP A 324 4.32 17.45 -5.87
C ASP A 324 3.58 16.52 -6.85
N ASN A 325 3.97 16.56 -8.13
CA ASN A 325 3.28 15.83 -9.18
C ASN A 325 4.28 15.21 -10.17
N ILE A 326 4.06 13.95 -10.53
CA ILE A 326 4.91 13.23 -11.48
C ILE A 326 4.94 13.89 -12.87
N ARG A 327 3.90 14.66 -13.22
CA ARG A 327 3.85 15.41 -14.49
C ARG A 327 4.91 16.51 -14.58
N ASP A 328 5.43 16.97 -13.45
CA ASP A 328 6.45 18.03 -13.42
C ASP A 328 7.85 17.51 -13.81
N VAL A 329 8.02 16.19 -13.83
CA VAL A 329 9.29 15.52 -14.15
C VAL A 329 9.24 14.65 -15.42
N ILE A 330 8.10 14.60 -16.10
CA ILE A 330 7.91 13.83 -17.34
C ILE A 330 7.71 14.80 -18.50
N PRO A 331 8.55 14.75 -19.56
CA PRO A 331 8.26 15.50 -20.78
C PRO A 331 6.99 14.95 -21.45
N PHE A 332 6.12 15.86 -21.91
CA PHE A 332 4.85 15.53 -22.56
C PHE A 332 3.90 14.62 -21.74
N PRO A 333 3.59 14.99 -20.48
CA PRO A 333 2.79 14.12 -19.61
C PRO A 333 1.34 14.06 -20.10
N LYS A 334 0.73 12.88 -19.95
CA LYS A 334 -0.68 12.68 -20.30
C LYS A 334 -1.62 13.14 -19.19
N ASN A 335 -2.78 13.65 -19.61
CA ASN A 335 -3.86 14.02 -18.71
C ASN A 335 -4.70 12.79 -18.26
N SER A 336 -5.77 13.01 -17.51
CA SER A 336 -6.65 11.93 -17.01
C SER A 336 -7.37 11.15 -18.11
N LYS A 337 -7.47 11.72 -19.34
CA LYS A 337 -8.03 11.07 -20.52
C LYS A 337 -6.97 10.33 -21.35
N ALA A 338 -5.75 10.17 -20.83
CA ALA A 338 -4.59 9.59 -21.51
C ALA A 338 -4.16 10.36 -22.79
N VAL A 339 -4.48 11.65 -22.87
CA VAL A 339 -4.10 12.52 -23.98
C VAL A 339 -2.95 13.42 -23.55
N GLU A 340 -1.94 13.56 -24.40
CA GLU A 340 -0.85 14.52 -24.26
C GLU A 340 -1.31 15.87 -24.84
N PRO A 341 -1.37 16.96 -24.03
CA PRO A 341 -2.03 18.19 -24.46
C PRO A 341 -1.32 18.98 -25.56
N LEU A 342 0.02 18.86 -25.69
CA LEU A 342 0.79 19.63 -26.68
C LEU A 342 0.63 19.06 -28.09
N THR A 343 0.74 17.75 -28.23
CA THR A 343 0.69 17.07 -29.54
C THR A 343 -0.69 16.48 -29.85
N ALA A 344 -1.60 16.48 -28.85
CA ALA A 344 -2.89 15.80 -28.88
C ALA A 344 -2.79 14.29 -29.16
N ALA A 345 -1.65 13.68 -28.79
CA ALA A 345 -1.46 12.23 -28.89
C ALA A 345 -2.27 11.48 -27.79
N PRO A 346 -2.84 10.28 -28.11
CA PRO A 346 -2.76 9.55 -29.37
C PRO A 346 -3.62 10.18 -30.48
N GLY A 347 -3.09 10.18 -31.70
CA GLY A 347 -3.80 10.65 -32.89
C GLY A 347 -4.79 9.61 -33.42
N LYS A 348 -5.55 9.99 -34.46
CA LYS A 348 -6.41 9.07 -35.19
C LYS A 348 -5.56 8.08 -35.99
N VAL A 349 -5.96 6.82 -36.01
CA VAL A 349 -5.37 5.79 -36.86
C VAL A 349 -5.93 5.93 -38.29
N SER A 350 -5.09 5.63 -39.29
CA SER A 350 -5.53 5.61 -40.70
C SER A 350 -6.33 4.35 -41.03
N GLN A 351 -7.16 4.40 -42.05
CA GLN A 351 -7.89 3.22 -42.50
C GLN A 351 -6.94 2.09 -42.91
N GLN A 352 -5.81 2.39 -43.53
CA GLN A 352 -4.81 1.39 -43.89
C GLN A 352 -4.28 0.64 -42.66
N GLN A 353 -4.02 1.33 -41.53
CA GLN A 353 -3.59 0.69 -40.27
C GLN A 353 -4.67 -0.24 -39.72
N LEU A 354 -5.94 0.13 -39.83
CA LEU A 354 -7.05 -0.75 -39.41
C LEU A 354 -7.13 -1.99 -40.31
N ASP A 355 -7.00 -1.79 -41.62
CA ASP A 355 -7.07 -2.90 -42.62
C ASP A 355 -5.89 -3.88 -42.45
N ASP A 356 -4.68 -3.37 -42.22
CA ASP A 356 -3.47 -4.16 -41.97
C ASP A 356 -3.64 -5.06 -40.70
N LEU A 357 -4.29 -4.52 -39.66
CA LEU A 357 -4.57 -5.24 -38.42
C LEU A 357 -5.86 -6.08 -38.49
N LYS A 358 -6.65 -5.96 -39.55
CA LYS A 358 -7.97 -6.61 -39.72
C LYS A 358 -8.93 -6.28 -38.57
N VAL A 359 -8.94 -5.01 -38.15
CA VAL A 359 -9.83 -4.47 -37.14
C VAL A 359 -10.67 -3.34 -37.73
N GLN A 360 -11.80 -3.06 -37.11
CA GLN A 360 -12.68 -1.94 -37.50
C GLN A 360 -13.24 -1.27 -36.24
N PHE A 361 -13.69 -0.03 -36.38
CA PHE A 361 -14.46 0.60 -35.33
C PHE A 361 -15.82 -0.08 -35.17
N ASP A 362 -16.28 -0.21 -33.95
CA ASP A 362 -17.65 -0.65 -33.67
C ASP A 362 -18.59 0.54 -33.88
N ASP A 363 -19.43 0.46 -34.92
CA ASP A 363 -20.39 1.51 -35.26
C ASP A 363 -21.48 1.73 -34.18
N GLN A 364 -21.61 0.82 -33.21
CA GLN A 364 -22.54 0.95 -32.08
C GLN A 364 -21.96 1.75 -30.92
N VAL A 365 -20.65 1.99 -30.91
CA VAL A 365 -19.97 2.78 -29.86
C VAL A 365 -19.82 4.21 -30.34
N ASP A 366 -20.41 5.16 -29.62
CA ASP A 366 -20.21 6.60 -29.90
C ASP A 366 -18.81 7.02 -29.43
N TYR A 367 -17.85 7.04 -30.36
CA TYR A 367 -16.48 7.51 -30.15
C TYR A 367 -16.35 9.05 -30.18
N LYS A 368 -17.46 9.79 -30.03
CA LYS A 368 -17.39 11.24 -29.95
C LYS A 368 -16.56 11.63 -28.74
N GLN A 369 -15.40 12.17 -29.00
CA GLN A 369 -14.61 12.85 -27.97
C GLN A 369 -15.46 14.00 -27.43
N ASP A 370 -15.75 14.02 -26.17
CA ASP A 370 -16.20 15.21 -25.47
C ASP A 370 -15.20 16.33 -25.76
N LYS A 371 -15.69 17.37 -26.42
CA LYS A 371 -14.91 18.56 -26.75
C LYS A 371 -14.50 19.33 -25.51
#